data_7a74408fc018b0929796790d0a238fec
#
_entry.id   7a74408fc018b0929796790d0a238fec
#
_cell.length_a   1.000
_cell.length_b   1.000
_cell.length_c   1.000
_cell.angle_alpha   90.00
_cell.angle_beta   90.00
_cell.angle_gamma   90.00
#
_symmetry.space_group_name_H-M   'P 1'
#
loop_
_entity.id
_entity.type
_entity.pdbx_description
1 polymer ?
#
loop_
_entity_poly.entity_id
_entity_poly.type
_entity_poly.pdbx_seq_one_letter_code
_entity_poly.pdbx_strand_id
1 'polypeptide(L)'
;MGGLILYTIKSTIYLSVFYAFFMLIMRKTTFIRLNRIVFMAGTLTCIILPFINIGVPEGIQGYLPMAVIENALNHLGTESVILDGSVITDGAEGGTATLIGIILIVGALGSFLIMTRSYLLMKKMIRSVKSTDIDGVPVKITDTDIPSFSWGRHIVISRKDLEKHPAILIHEMMHVRCGHSIDLTAYTIVTTLHWFNPLIWIARTELKMLHEYEADELTIDTGIDATQYQLLLVRKAVGTKRFQLANGFNHSKLKNRITMMNKTKTNKWMRLAYILCVPVLIGTMCCCSQKKNGNKDVSSPEISQETSIPANVGEKTYSYDEVEVKPTFQGEDANAFAKWVNTQMKYPEEAKEKGIEGRVVLSFTVASTGKVCDVKVLRGVDPLLDEEAVRTLENAPEWTPGKVNGTAVPVSYVFPLVFMLK
;
A
#
# COMPACT_ATOMS: atom_id res chain seq x y z
N MET A 1 11.02 -4.30 -8.91
CA MET A 1 10.37 -2.97 -8.77
C MET A 1 8.86 -3.05 -8.59
N GLY A 2 8.13 -3.96 -9.26
CA GLY A 2 6.67 -4.13 -9.09
C GLY A 2 6.21 -4.34 -7.65
N GLY A 3 6.96 -5.07 -6.83
CA GLY A 3 6.63 -5.27 -5.40
C GLY A 3 6.60 -3.98 -4.57
N LEU A 4 7.44 -2.98 -4.87
CA LEU A 4 7.41 -1.69 -4.19
C LEU A 4 6.15 -0.89 -4.54
N ILE A 5 5.75 -0.89 -5.81
CA ILE A 5 4.53 -0.22 -6.26
C ILE A 5 3.31 -0.87 -5.61
N LEU A 6 3.24 -2.21 -5.62
CA LEU A 6 2.16 -2.95 -4.98
C LEU A 6 2.08 -2.67 -3.48
N TYR A 7 3.23 -2.62 -2.80
CA TYR A 7 3.31 -2.22 -1.39
C TYR A 7 2.75 -0.81 -1.16
N THR A 8 3.13 0.16 -2.00
CA THR A 8 2.66 1.55 -1.86
C THR A 8 1.15 1.67 -2.05
N ILE A 9 0.58 0.94 -2.99
CA ILE A 9 -0.87 0.89 -3.23
C ILE A 9 -1.59 0.26 -2.04
N LYS A 10 -1.15 -0.93 -1.58
CA LYS A 10 -1.74 -1.62 -0.44
C LYS A 10 -1.70 -0.77 0.83
N SER A 11 -0.54 -0.20 1.16
CA SER A 11 -0.41 0.65 2.34
C SER A 11 -1.29 1.91 2.27
N THR A 12 -1.46 2.50 1.08
CA THR A 12 -2.35 3.64 0.88
C THR A 12 -3.81 3.27 1.10
N ILE A 13 -4.26 2.11 0.60
CA ILE A 13 -5.63 1.62 0.82
C ILE A 13 -5.89 1.39 2.32
N TYR A 14 -4.98 0.69 3.01
CA TYR A 14 -5.13 0.44 4.46
C TYR A 14 -5.17 1.74 5.26
N LEU A 15 -4.28 2.68 4.95
CA LEU A 15 -4.28 4.01 5.59
C LEU A 15 -5.56 4.78 5.30
N SER A 16 -6.11 4.71 4.08
CA SER A 16 -7.36 5.39 3.71
C SER A 16 -8.53 4.88 4.54
N VAL A 17 -8.68 3.56 4.64
CA VAL A 17 -9.76 2.92 5.40
C VAL A 17 -9.61 3.19 6.89
N PHE A 18 -8.41 3.04 7.44
CA PHE A 18 -8.15 3.34 8.84
C PHE A 18 -8.40 4.81 9.17
N TYR A 19 -7.94 5.73 8.32
CA TYR A 19 -8.15 7.16 8.52
C TYR A 19 -9.63 7.54 8.42
N ALA A 20 -10.38 6.97 7.48
CA ALA A 20 -11.83 7.16 7.39
C ALA A 20 -12.53 6.67 8.68
N PHE A 21 -12.17 5.50 9.19
CA PHE A 21 -12.67 4.98 10.46
C PHE A 21 -12.35 5.93 11.63
N PHE A 22 -11.10 6.40 11.71
CA PHE A 22 -10.70 7.39 12.73
C PHE A 22 -11.55 8.66 12.66
N MET A 23 -11.73 9.24 11.48
CA MET A 23 -12.49 10.47 11.26
C MET A 23 -13.97 10.34 11.63
N LEU A 24 -14.59 9.20 11.30
CA LEU A 24 -16.02 8.97 11.51
C LEU A 24 -16.35 8.69 12.98
N ILE A 25 -15.52 7.92 13.66
CA ILE A 25 -15.81 7.36 14.98
C ILE A 25 -14.94 8.00 16.07
N MET A 26 -13.62 7.94 15.93
CA MET A 26 -12.69 8.22 17.01
C MET A 26 -12.49 9.72 17.24
N ARG A 27 -12.37 10.52 16.19
CA ARG A 27 -12.14 11.98 16.26
C ARG A 27 -13.21 12.71 17.10
N LYS A 28 -14.42 12.14 17.14
CA LYS A 28 -15.54 12.74 17.86
C LYS A 28 -15.60 12.35 19.34
N THR A 29 -14.71 11.51 19.83
CA THR A 29 -14.71 11.06 21.23
C THR A 29 -13.78 11.92 22.10
N THR A 30 -14.03 11.91 23.42
CA THR A 30 -13.17 12.59 24.42
C THR A 30 -12.12 11.65 25.02
N PHE A 31 -11.90 10.46 24.45
CA PHE A 31 -10.85 9.52 24.90
C PHE A 31 -9.50 9.87 24.26
N ILE A 32 -8.97 11.08 24.55
CA ILE A 32 -7.85 11.66 23.82
C ILE A 32 -6.61 10.76 23.84
N ARG A 33 -6.22 10.23 25.02
CA ARG A 33 -5.09 9.29 25.15
C ARG A 33 -5.28 8.00 24.37
N LEU A 34 -6.50 7.43 24.43
CA LEU A 34 -6.82 6.21 23.70
C LEU A 34 -6.77 6.46 22.19
N ASN A 35 -7.34 7.58 21.74
CA ASN A 35 -7.28 8.01 20.35
C ASN A 35 -5.83 8.11 19.84
N ARG A 36 -4.93 8.72 20.63
CA ARG A 36 -3.51 8.84 20.31
C ARG A 36 -2.86 7.48 20.14
N ILE A 37 -3.03 6.57 21.11
CA ILE A 37 -2.43 5.24 21.10
C ILE A 37 -2.95 4.43 19.91
N VAL A 38 -4.27 4.39 19.70
CA VAL A 38 -4.89 3.64 18.61
C VAL A 38 -4.52 4.24 17.25
N PHE A 39 -4.40 5.57 17.17
CA PHE A 39 -3.97 6.25 15.94
C PHE A 39 -2.53 5.89 15.56
N MET A 40 -1.61 5.90 16.51
CA MET A 40 -0.20 5.52 16.28
C MET A 40 -0.10 4.03 15.93
N ALA A 41 -0.72 3.16 16.73
CA ALA A 41 -0.72 1.71 16.50
C ALA A 41 -1.38 1.35 15.16
N GLY A 42 -2.54 1.93 14.85
CA GLY A 42 -3.25 1.68 13.60
C GLY A 42 -2.48 2.13 12.36
N THR A 43 -1.84 3.31 12.42
CA THR A 43 -0.96 3.75 11.34
C THR A 43 0.20 2.79 11.13
N LEU A 44 0.87 2.35 12.20
CA LEU A 44 1.98 1.39 12.12
C LEU A 44 1.50 0.05 11.55
N THR A 45 0.35 -0.43 12.01
CA THR A 45 -0.28 -1.65 11.48
C THR A 45 -0.54 -1.54 9.98
N CYS A 46 -1.09 -0.43 9.48
CA CYS A 46 -1.34 -0.21 8.06
C CYS A 46 -0.06 -0.24 7.19
N ILE A 47 1.08 0.10 7.76
CA ILE A 47 2.38 0.06 7.08
C ILE A 47 2.97 -1.35 7.08
N ILE A 48 2.76 -2.11 8.15
CA ILE A 48 3.29 -3.48 8.30
C ILE A 48 2.40 -4.50 7.57
N LEU A 49 1.10 -4.29 7.55
CA LEU A 49 0.11 -5.22 7.02
C LEU A 49 0.38 -5.69 5.57
N PRO A 50 0.86 -4.85 4.63
CA PRO A 50 1.18 -5.28 3.27
C PRO A 50 2.25 -6.36 3.16
N PHE A 51 3.10 -6.55 4.19
CA PHE A 51 4.11 -7.60 4.23
C PHE A 51 3.54 -8.97 4.65
N ILE A 52 2.32 -8.98 5.21
CA ILE A 52 1.67 -10.20 5.68
C ILE A 52 0.73 -10.69 4.58
N ASN A 53 1.02 -11.87 4.03
CA ASN A 53 0.17 -12.53 3.04
C ASN A 53 -0.70 -13.58 3.74
N ILE A 54 -2.01 -13.34 3.78
CA ILE A 54 -2.99 -14.34 4.22
C ILE A 54 -3.62 -14.97 2.99
N GLY A 55 -3.59 -16.32 2.90
CA GLY A 55 -4.28 -17.05 1.85
C GLY A 55 -5.80 -16.88 2.01
N VAL A 56 -6.47 -16.40 0.99
CA VAL A 56 -7.94 -16.29 0.94
C VAL A 56 -8.50 -17.50 0.21
N PRO A 57 -9.64 -18.09 0.65
CA PRO A 57 -10.32 -19.19 -0.02
C PRO A 57 -10.59 -18.89 -1.50
N GLU A 58 -10.44 -19.90 -2.36
CA GLU A 58 -10.50 -19.76 -3.82
C GLU A 58 -11.82 -19.16 -4.35
N GLY A 59 -12.95 -19.41 -3.66
CA GLY A 59 -14.26 -18.91 -4.08
C GLY A 59 -14.48 -17.40 -4.01
N ILE A 60 -13.61 -16.65 -3.32
CA ILE A 60 -13.77 -15.19 -3.11
C ILE A 60 -12.75 -14.37 -3.92
N GLN A 61 -11.68 -15.01 -4.39
CA GLN A 61 -10.53 -14.33 -5.01
C GLN A 61 -10.85 -13.53 -6.27
N GLY A 62 -11.80 -13.98 -7.09
CA GLY A 62 -12.15 -13.32 -8.36
C GLY A 62 -12.88 -11.98 -8.22
N TYR A 63 -13.41 -11.67 -7.05
CA TYR A 63 -14.21 -10.47 -6.79
C TYR A 63 -13.44 -9.38 -6.01
N LEU A 64 -12.16 -9.61 -5.72
CA LEU A 64 -11.39 -8.68 -4.91
C LEU A 64 -10.84 -7.52 -5.76
N PRO A 65 -11.03 -6.25 -5.33
CA PRO A 65 -10.56 -5.08 -6.06
C PRO A 65 -9.06 -5.12 -6.36
N MET A 66 -8.28 -5.76 -5.48
CA MET A 66 -6.83 -5.86 -5.62
C MET A 66 -6.39 -6.81 -6.73
N ALA A 67 -7.14 -7.87 -7.00
CA ALA A 67 -6.88 -8.77 -8.13
C ALA A 67 -7.01 -8.03 -9.48
N VAL A 68 -7.95 -7.08 -9.57
CA VAL A 68 -8.11 -6.22 -10.76
C VAL A 68 -6.92 -5.28 -10.91
N ILE A 69 -6.46 -4.66 -9.81
CA ILE A 69 -5.29 -3.75 -9.81
C ILE A 69 -4.02 -4.53 -10.15
N GLU A 70 -3.83 -5.72 -9.60
CA GLU A 70 -2.67 -6.57 -9.87
C GLU A 70 -2.64 -7.03 -11.32
N ASN A 71 -3.79 -7.44 -11.89
CA ASN A 71 -3.91 -7.74 -13.30
C ASN A 71 -3.59 -6.52 -14.16
N ALA A 72 -4.09 -5.33 -13.81
CA ALA A 72 -3.78 -4.09 -14.51
C ALA A 72 -2.28 -3.73 -14.43
N LEU A 73 -1.64 -3.91 -13.27
CA LEU A 73 -0.20 -3.67 -13.09
C LEU A 73 0.65 -4.68 -13.87
N ASN A 74 0.23 -5.95 -13.94
CA ASN A 74 0.88 -6.97 -14.74
C ASN A 74 0.74 -6.67 -16.25
N HIS A 75 -0.39 -6.06 -16.67
CA HIS A 75 -0.57 -5.61 -18.04
C HIS A 75 0.28 -4.39 -18.40
N LEU A 76 0.52 -3.47 -17.46
CA LEU A 76 1.43 -2.32 -17.66
C LEU A 76 2.92 -2.74 -17.77
N GLY A 77 3.25 -3.95 -17.30
CA GLY A 77 4.60 -4.54 -17.43
C GLY A 77 4.80 -5.39 -18.69
N THR A 78 3.75 -5.65 -19.48
CA THR A 78 3.77 -6.58 -20.63
C THR A 78 3.24 -5.96 -21.92
N GLU A 79 3.29 -4.66 -22.11
CA GLU A 79 3.11 -4.10 -23.46
C GLU A 79 4.37 -4.36 -24.31
N SER A 80 4.42 -5.54 -24.94
CA SER A 80 5.23 -5.73 -26.12
C SER A 80 4.57 -4.97 -27.27
N VAL A 81 5.08 -3.78 -27.55
CA VAL A 81 4.71 -3.03 -28.75
C VAL A 81 5.27 -3.81 -29.93
N ILE A 82 4.40 -4.49 -30.68
CA ILE A 82 4.75 -5.09 -31.96
C ILE A 82 4.78 -3.95 -32.98
N LEU A 83 5.95 -3.35 -33.18
CA LEU A 83 6.26 -2.54 -34.33
C LEU A 83 7.06 -3.41 -35.29
N ASP A 84 6.43 -3.70 -36.45
CA ASP A 84 7.07 -4.22 -37.67
C ASP A 84 7.88 -5.53 -37.53
N GLY A 85 7.19 -6.62 -37.20
CA GLY A 85 7.69 -8.01 -37.47
C GLY A 85 8.96 -8.48 -36.77
N SER A 86 9.59 -7.67 -35.97
CA SER A 86 10.71 -8.03 -35.09
C SER A 86 10.30 -7.86 -33.62
N VAL A 87 10.26 -8.97 -32.89
CA VAL A 87 10.18 -8.95 -31.45
C VAL A 87 11.55 -8.50 -30.95
N ILE A 88 11.71 -7.19 -30.80
CA ILE A 88 12.81 -6.67 -30.00
C ILE A 88 12.38 -6.90 -28.56
N THR A 89 12.83 -7.98 -27.95
CA THR A 89 12.93 -8.11 -26.50
C THR A 89 14.06 -7.18 -26.05
N ASP A 90 13.90 -5.90 -26.32
CA ASP A 90 14.70 -4.91 -25.65
C ASP A 90 14.25 -4.85 -24.20
N GLY A 91 15.23 -4.82 -23.31
CA GLY A 91 15.08 -4.76 -21.86
C GLY A 91 14.28 -3.57 -21.31
N ALA A 92 13.23 -3.15 -22.02
CA ALA A 92 12.28 -2.11 -21.64
C ALA A 92 11.18 -2.62 -20.67
N GLU A 93 11.09 -3.94 -20.44
CA GLU A 93 10.05 -4.53 -19.59
C GLU A 93 10.13 -4.10 -18.10
N GLY A 94 11.21 -3.46 -17.70
CA GLY A 94 11.37 -2.87 -16.36
C GLY A 94 11.35 -1.34 -16.33
N GLY A 95 11.34 -0.67 -17.49
CA GLY A 95 11.66 0.77 -17.56
C GLY A 95 10.70 1.65 -16.74
N THR A 96 9.41 1.52 -16.92
CA THR A 96 8.41 2.34 -16.23
C THR A 96 8.33 2.02 -14.73
N ALA A 97 8.28 0.76 -14.36
CA ALA A 97 8.27 0.32 -12.96
C ALA A 97 9.60 0.67 -12.25
N THR A 98 10.71 0.57 -12.97
CA THR A 98 12.04 0.97 -12.48
C THR A 98 12.11 2.48 -12.30
N LEU A 99 11.61 3.27 -13.24
CA LEU A 99 11.56 4.72 -13.16
C LEU A 99 10.73 5.18 -11.95
N ILE A 100 9.53 4.63 -11.76
CA ILE A 100 8.67 4.92 -10.61
C ILE A 100 9.40 4.55 -9.31
N GLY A 101 10.04 3.39 -9.25
CA GLY A 101 10.82 2.95 -8.10
C GLY A 101 11.97 3.92 -7.78
N ILE A 102 12.70 4.39 -8.77
CA ILE A 102 13.77 5.39 -8.61
C ILE A 102 13.19 6.72 -8.09
N ILE A 103 12.08 7.20 -8.63
CA ILE A 103 11.41 8.42 -8.17
C ILE A 103 11.02 8.30 -6.71
N LEU A 104 10.45 7.17 -6.28
CA LEU A 104 10.06 6.93 -4.90
C LEU A 104 11.27 6.94 -3.95
N ILE A 105 12.38 6.33 -4.35
CA ILE A 105 13.62 6.29 -3.56
C ILE A 105 14.26 7.69 -3.49
N VAL A 106 14.39 8.38 -4.61
CA VAL A 106 14.97 9.73 -4.66
C VAL A 106 14.14 10.71 -3.84
N GLY A 107 12.82 10.64 -3.93
CA GLY A 107 11.93 11.46 -3.11
C GLY A 107 12.02 11.16 -1.61
N ALA A 108 12.17 9.90 -1.23
CA ALA A 108 12.40 9.50 0.15
C ALA A 108 13.75 10.01 0.68
N LEU A 109 14.82 9.91 -0.11
CA LEU A 109 16.14 10.45 0.22
C LEU A 109 16.09 11.97 0.36
N GLY A 110 15.45 12.68 -0.58
CA GLY A 110 15.26 14.13 -0.51
C GLY A 110 14.49 14.55 0.75
N SER A 111 13.39 13.87 1.05
CA SER A 111 12.61 14.10 2.27
C SER A 111 13.44 13.83 3.53
N PHE A 112 14.25 12.77 3.54
CA PHE A 112 15.15 12.45 4.64
C PHE A 112 16.21 13.53 4.86
N LEU A 113 16.82 14.07 3.80
CA LEU A 113 17.78 15.16 3.88
C LEU A 113 17.16 16.44 4.45
N ILE A 114 15.95 16.81 3.98
CA ILE A 114 15.18 17.95 4.50
C ILE A 114 14.89 17.77 5.98
N MET A 115 14.43 16.58 6.38
CA MET A 115 14.14 16.24 7.78
C MET A 115 15.40 16.35 8.65
N THR A 116 16.51 15.75 8.19
CA THR A 116 17.79 15.78 8.92
C THR A 116 18.31 17.20 9.10
N ARG A 117 18.25 18.01 8.04
CA ARG A 117 18.60 19.44 8.11
C ARG A 117 17.74 20.18 9.14
N SER A 118 16.42 19.99 9.12
CA SER A 118 15.49 20.62 10.06
C SER A 118 15.80 20.20 11.51
N TYR A 119 16.08 18.91 11.72
CA TYR A 119 16.49 18.38 13.03
C TYR A 119 17.79 19.02 13.53
N LEU A 120 18.80 19.10 12.67
CA LEU A 120 20.10 19.69 13.03
C LEU A 120 19.99 21.19 13.34
N LEU A 121 19.17 21.94 12.57
CA LEU A 121 18.92 23.36 12.84
C LEU A 121 18.20 23.56 14.19
N MET A 122 17.19 22.73 14.48
CA MET A 122 16.48 22.75 15.78
C MET A 122 17.43 22.43 16.93
N LYS A 123 18.25 21.39 16.78
CA LYS A 123 19.27 21.02 17.78
C LYS A 123 20.28 22.14 18.01
N LYS A 124 20.75 22.82 16.96
CA LYS A 124 21.65 23.95 17.06
C LYS A 124 21.00 25.11 17.83
N MET A 125 19.74 25.45 17.49
CA MET A 125 19.00 26.52 18.18
C MET A 125 18.81 26.19 19.68
N ILE A 126 18.44 24.97 20.02
CA ILE A 126 18.26 24.56 21.42
C ILE A 126 19.60 24.62 22.19
N ARG A 127 20.73 24.26 21.56
CA ARG A 127 22.05 24.32 22.20
C ARG A 127 22.56 25.72 22.47
N SER A 128 22.13 26.73 21.68
CA SER A 128 22.60 28.12 21.81
C SER A 128 22.01 28.87 23.02
N VAL A 129 20.92 28.37 23.63
CA VAL A 129 20.23 29.03 24.72
C VAL A 129 20.57 28.33 26.06
N LYS A 130 20.88 29.12 27.09
CA LYS A 130 21.12 28.61 28.45
C LYS A 130 19.84 27.94 28.99
N SER A 131 19.98 26.84 29.69
CA SER A 131 18.85 26.13 30.34
C SER A 131 18.83 26.39 31.83
N THR A 132 17.62 26.58 32.34
CA THR A 132 17.30 26.61 33.78
C THR A 132 16.42 25.39 34.05
N ASP A 133 16.64 24.68 35.13
CA ASP A 133 15.78 23.56 35.50
C ASP A 133 14.55 24.12 36.23
N ILE A 134 13.36 23.74 35.80
CA ILE A 134 12.08 24.04 36.44
C ILE A 134 11.29 22.73 36.58
N ASP A 135 11.02 22.28 37.78
CA ASP A 135 10.31 21.01 38.08
C ASP A 135 10.89 19.76 37.35
N GLY A 136 12.23 19.68 37.28
CA GLY A 136 12.93 18.58 36.64
C GLY A 136 12.91 18.60 35.11
N VAL A 137 12.45 19.70 34.51
CA VAL A 137 12.43 19.92 33.06
C VAL A 137 13.39 21.06 32.70
N PRO A 138 14.33 20.85 31.77
CA PRO A 138 15.23 21.90 31.31
C PRO A 138 14.49 22.92 30.44
N VAL A 139 14.23 24.09 31.00
CA VAL A 139 13.57 25.22 30.34
C VAL A 139 14.61 26.20 29.82
N LYS A 140 14.50 26.59 28.58
CA LYS A 140 15.36 27.55 27.89
C LYS A 140 14.62 28.85 27.71
N ILE A 141 15.08 29.87 28.41
CA ILE A 141 14.46 31.20 28.41
C ILE A 141 15.17 32.05 27.37
N THR A 142 14.40 32.64 26.45
CA THR A 142 14.89 33.54 25.41
C THR A 142 14.26 34.91 25.54
N ASP A 143 15.03 35.95 25.19
CA ASP A 143 14.53 37.34 25.19
C ASP A 143 13.87 37.68 23.83
N THR A 144 13.99 36.81 22.83
CA THR A 144 13.30 36.97 21.54
C THR A 144 11.82 36.61 21.65
N ASP A 145 10.95 37.39 21.00
CA ASP A 145 9.49 37.14 20.97
C ASP A 145 9.16 36.02 19.96
N ILE A 146 9.52 34.79 20.32
CA ILE A 146 9.21 33.58 19.57
C ILE A 146 8.10 32.81 20.25
N PRO A 147 7.25 32.09 19.49
CA PRO A 147 6.27 31.19 20.09
C PRO A 147 6.95 30.16 20.99
N SER A 148 6.39 29.90 22.16
CA SER A 148 6.85 28.84 23.05
C SER A 148 6.63 27.49 22.39
N PHE A 149 7.56 26.55 22.58
CA PHE A 149 7.45 25.19 22.08
C PHE A 149 8.27 24.22 22.92
N SER A 150 7.88 22.96 22.89
CA SER A 150 8.63 21.84 23.48
C SER A 150 9.25 20.96 22.39
N TRP A 151 10.48 20.49 22.64
CA TRP A 151 11.16 19.56 21.74
C TRP A 151 12.05 18.57 22.51
N GLY A 152 11.76 17.28 22.38
CA GLY A 152 12.38 16.25 23.20
C GLY A 152 12.05 16.46 24.67
N ARG A 153 13.07 16.71 25.50
CA ARG A 153 12.94 16.98 26.93
C ARG A 153 13.09 18.47 27.26
N HIS A 154 13.27 19.32 26.27
CA HIS A 154 13.52 20.75 26.45
C HIS A 154 12.28 21.57 26.11
N ILE A 155 12.06 22.64 26.89
CA ILE A 155 11.07 23.67 26.60
C ILE A 155 11.83 24.95 26.22
N VAL A 156 11.37 25.63 25.18
CA VAL A 156 11.86 26.97 24.81
C VAL A 156 10.71 27.95 25.01
N ILE A 157 10.89 28.96 25.84
CA ILE A 157 9.87 29.94 26.18
C ILE A 157 10.47 31.34 26.20
N SER A 158 9.69 32.33 25.76
CA SER A 158 10.09 33.73 25.89
C SER A 158 9.99 34.19 27.34
N ARG A 159 10.91 35.07 27.79
CA ARG A 159 10.86 35.67 29.15
C ARG A 159 9.50 36.33 29.41
N LYS A 160 8.97 37.04 28.41
CA LYS A 160 7.66 37.67 28.45
C LYS A 160 6.51 36.69 28.73
N ASP A 161 6.54 35.51 28.13
CA ASP A 161 5.52 34.48 28.31
C ASP A 161 5.66 33.80 29.68
N LEU A 162 6.87 33.56 30.11
CA LEU A 162 7.14 32.96 31.43
C LEU A 162 6.61 33.84 32.55
N GLU A 163 6.83 35.16 32.48
CA GLU A 163 6.42 36.11 33.52
C GLU A 163 4.91 36.43 33.51
N LYS A 164 4.32 36.56 32.32
CA LYS A 164 2.92 37.02 32.17
C LYS A 164 1.91 35.89 32.03
N HIS A 165 2.32 34.71 31.61
CA HIS A 165 1.44 33.64 31.22
C HIS A 165 1.96 32.26 31.67
N PRO A 166 2.03 31.98 32.99
CA PRO A 166 2.60 30.71 33.50
C PRO A 166 1.87 29.47 33.00
N ALA A 167 0.59 29.58 32.59
CA ALA A 167 -0.17 28.50 32.01
C ALA A 167 0.44 27.99 30.70
N ILE A 168 1.20 28.81 29.96
CA ILE A 168 1.92 28.38 28.73
C ILE A 168 3.04 27.43 29.10
N LEU A 169 3.80 27.74 30.16
CA LEU A 169 4.87 26.83 30.60
C LEU A 169 4.28 25.48 31.04
N ILE A 170 3.17 25.47 31.77
CA ILE A 170 2.52 24.23 32.19
C ILE A 170 2.07 23.42 30.97
N HIS A 171 1.48 24.05 29.95
CA HIS A 171 1.09 23.41 28.72
C HIS A 171 2.29 22.75 27.99
N GLU A 172 3.40 23.46 27.86
CA GLU A 172 4.62 22.92 27.26
C GLU A 172 5.23 21.77 28.10
N MET A 173 5.13 21.84 29.44
CA MET A 173 5.51 20.75 30.32
C MET A 173 4.68 19.49 30.08
N MET A 174 3.36 19.62 29.81
CA MET A 174 2.52 18.47 29.47
C MET A 174 2.97 17.79 28.18
N HIS A 175 3.38 18.56 27.14
CA HIS A 175 3.98 17.96 25.94
C HIS A 175 5.23 17.14 26.24
N VAL A 176 6.11 17.63 27.12
CA VAL A 176 7.32 16.89 27.52
C VAL A 176 6.96 15.65 28.34
N ARG A 177 6.07 15.77 29.34
CA ARG A 177 5.66 14.66 30.21
C ARG A 177 4.95 13.54 29.45
N CYS A 178 4.12 13.88 28.46
CA CYS A 178 3.44 12.92 27.58
C CYS A 178 4.34 12.33 26.48
N GLY A 179 5.53 12.87 26.27
CA GLY A 179 6.45 12.37 25.25
C GLY A 179 6.01 12.65 23.81
N HIS A 180 5.22 13.70 23.57
CA HIS A 180 4.67 14.04 22.25
C HIS A 180 5.73 14.19 21.16
N SER A 181 6.93 14.61 21.52
CA SER A 181 8.06 14.72 20.59
C SER A 181 8.52 13.36 20.05
N ILE A 182 8.38 12.28 20.83
CA ILE A 182 8.75 10.92 20.40
C ILE A 182 7.78 10.48 19.31
N ASP A 183 6.48 10.65 19.51
CA ASP A 183 5.45 10.30 18.52
C ASP A 183 5.66 11.07 17.21
N LEU A 184 5.89 12.39 17.31
CA LEU A 184 6.11 13.23 16.14
C LEU A 184 7.39 12.83 15.40
N THR A 185 8.43 12.41 16.11
CA THR A 185 9.68 11.92 15.49
C THR A 185 9.41 10.60 14.76
N ALA A 186 8.75 9.64 15.41
CA ALA A 186 8.37 8.37 14.80
C ALA A 186 7.48 8.60 13.57
N TYR A 187 6.46 9.46 13.71
CA TYR A 187 5.57 9.79 12.60
C TYR A 187 6.28 10.55 11.45
N THR A 188 7.31 11.32 11.76
CA THR A 188 8.12 12.00 10.74
C THR A 188 8.91 10.99 9.91
N ILE A 189 9.45 9.92 10.53
CA ILE A 189 10.11 8.84 9.81
C ILE A 189 9.12 8.17 8.83
N VAL A 190 7.91 7.85 9.30
CA VAL A 190 6.84 7.29 8.48
C VAL A 190 6.49 8.23 7.31
N THR A 191 6.34 9.52 7.59
CA THR A 191 6.03 10.54 6.56
C THR A 191 7.16 10.64 5.51
N THR A 192 8.41 10.48 5.93
CA THR A 192 9.57 10.50 5.04
C THR A 192 9.58 9.30 4.09
N LEU A 193 9.26 8.11 4.60
CA LEU A 193 9.17 6.89 3.78
C LEU A 193 7.97 6.92 2.82
N HIS A 194 6.85 7.50 3.26
CA HIS A 194 5.61 7.62 2.49
C HIS A 194 5.36 9.05 2.00
N TRP A 195 6.41 9.76 1.62
CA TRP A 195 6.39 11.17 1.24
C TRP A 195 5.37 11.49 0.14
N PHE A 196 5.14 10.54 -0.77
CA PHE A 196 4.22 10.63 -1.90
C PHE A 196 2.74 10.50 -1.50
N ASN A 197 2.44 10.01 -0.29
CA ASN A 197 1.07 9.75 0.15
C ASN A 197 0.50 10.97 0.91
N PRO A 198 -0.48 11.71 0.35
CA PRO A 198 -1.05 12.89 0.99
C PRO A 198 -1.77 12.57 2.30
N LEU A 199 -2.32 11.35 2.46
CA LEU A 199 -3.03 10.95 3.67
C LEU A 199 -2.12 10.92 4.89
N ILE A 200 -0.84 10.55 4.72
CA ILE A 200 0.10 10.52 5.84
C ILE A 200 0.40 11.93 6.37
N TRP A 201 0.40 12.93 5.50
CA TRP A 201 0.58 14.34 5.87
C TRP A 201 -0.64 14.88 6.62
N ILE A 202 -1.84 14.52 6.17
CA ILE A 202 -3.11 14.87 6.84
C ILE A 202 -3.15 14.18 8.20
N ALA A 203 -2.85 12.89 8.27
CA ALA A 203 -2.81 12.11 9.49
C ALA A 203 -1.79 12.65 10.50
N ARG A 204 -0.60 13.13 10.05
CA ARG A 204 0.37 13.82 10.90
C ARG A 204 -0.22 15.10 11.52
N THR A 205 -1.06 15.82 10.79
CA THR A 205 -1.72 17.01 11.30
C THR A 205 -2.76 16.67 12.35
N GLU A 206 -3.51 15.59 12.18
CA GLU A 206 -4.46 15.10 13.19
C GLU A 206 -3.74 14.60 14.46
N LEU A 207 -2.60 13.90 14.31
CA LEU A 207 -1.78 13.51 15.47
C LEU A 207 -1.35 14.73 16.29
N LYS A 208 -0.89 15.80 15.65
CA LYS A 208 -0.57 17.06 16.33
C LYS A 208 -1.78 17.63 17.07
N MET A 209 -2.97 17.55 16.48
CA MET A 209 -4.19 18.01 17.15
C MET A 209 -4.54 17.16 18.38
N LEU A 210 -4.34 15.84 18.33
CA LEU A 210 -4.52 14.97 19.50
C LEU A 210 -3.54 15.34 20.62
N HIS A 211 -2.29 15.67 20.30
CA HIS A 211 -1.31 16.15 21.27
C HIS A 211 -1.73 17.45 21.94
N GLU A 212 -2.26 18.41 21.14
CA GLU A 212 -2.78 19.67 21.68
C GLU A 212 -3.96 19.41 22.63
N TYR A 213 -4.90 18.54 22.26
CA TYR A 213 -6.04 18.21 23.14
C TYR A 213 -5.59 17.56 24.44
N GLU A 214 -4.61 16.63 24.39
CA GLU A 214 -4.10 15.97 25.61
C GLU A 214 -3.36 16.97 26.51
N ALA A 215 -2.53 17.84 25.93
CA ALA A 215 -1.83 18.87 26.68
C ALA A 215 -2.81 19.89 27.31
N ASP A 216 -3.87 20.27 26.57
CA ASP A 216 -4.92 21.17 27.10
C ASP A 216 -5.69 20.54 28.26
N GLU A 217 -6.14 19.28 28.11
CA GLU A 217 -6.86 18.55 29.17
C GLU A 217 -6.01 18.49 30.44
N LEU A 218 -4.75 18.08 30.31
CA LEU A 218 -3.84 17.97 31.44
C LEU A 218 -3.48 19.34 32.07
N THR A 219 -3.41 20.40 31.27
CA THR A 219 -3.17 21.77 31.76
C THR A 219 -4.32 22.23 32.61
N ILE A 220 -5.55 21.97 32.18
CA ILE A 220 -6.77 22.31 32.98
C ILE A 220 -6.84 21.44 34.23
N ASP A 221 -6.49 20.17 34.16
CA ASP A 221 -6.47 19.23 35.30
C ASP A 221 -5.47 19.65 36.41
N THR A 222 -4.50 20.53 36.13
CA THR A 222 -3.62 21.11 37.17
C THR A 222 -4.33 22.16 38.06
N GLY A 223 -5.60 22.48 37.77
CA GLY A 223 -6.39 23.47 38.50
C GLY A 223 -6.41 24.87 37.89
N ILE A 224 -5.88 25.02 36.66
CA ILE A 224 -5.99 26.29 35.92
C ILE A 224 -7.44 26.48 35.47
N ASP A 225 -7.98 27.68 35.67
CA ASP A 225 -9.32 28.03 35.20
C ASP A 225 -9.41 27.89 33.66
N ALA A 226 -10.33 27.03 33.22
CA ALA A 226 -10.47 26.70 31.79
C ALA A 226 -10.84 27.94 30.95
N THR A 227 -11.66 28.85 31.48
CA THR A 227 -12.09 30.07 30.76
C THR A 227 -10.93 31.03 30.57
N GLN A 228 -10.13 31.22 31.63
CA GLN A 228 -8.95 32.07 31.61
C GLN A 228 -7.91 31.50 30.61
N TYR A 229 -7.73 30.17 30.61
CA TYR A 229 -6.82 29.50 29.70
C TYR A 229 -7.28 29.61 28.25
N GLN A 230 -8.55 29.39 27.94
CA GLN A 230 -9.10 29.57 26.59
C GLN A 230 -8.93 31.00 26.09
N LEU A 231 -9.19 32.00 26.99
CA LEU A 231 -8.99 33.41 26.64
C LEU A 231 -7.54 33.74 26.33
N LEU A 232 -6.60 33.14 27.09
CA LEU A 232 -5.17 33.28 26.85
C LEU A 232 -4.79 32.73 25.44
N LEU A 233 -5.29 31.56 25.06
CA LEU A 233 -5.05 30.97 23.71
C LEU A 233 -5.60 31.89 22.61
N VAL A 234 -6.80 32.45 22.78
CA VAL A 234 -7.39 33.40 21.82
C VAL A 234 -6.54 34.66 21.70
N ARG A 235 -6.13 35.28 22.84
CA ARG A 235 -5.27 36.47 22.85
C ARG A 235 -3.95 36.23 22.12
N LYS A 236 -3.32 35.06 22.33
CA LYS A 236 -2.11 34.66 21.63
C LYS A 236 -2.31 34.53 20.11
N ALA A 237 -3.40 33.91 19.70
CA ALA A 237 -3.70 33.76 18.27
C ALA A 237 -3.99 35.08 17.57
N VAL A 238 -4.61 36.04 18.27
CA VAL A 238 -4.90 37.40 17.76
C VAL A 238 -3.64 38.27 17.70
N GLY A 239 -2.75 38.12 18.69
CA GLY A 239 -1.52 38.94 18.80
C GLY A 239 -0.48 38.66 17.69
N THR A 240 -0.55 37.52 17.03
CA THR A 240 0.36 37.09 15.96
C THR A 240 -0.03 37.60 14.55
N LYS A 241 -1.02 38.51 14.44
CA LYS A 241 -1.64 38.97 13.18
C LYS A 241 -0.76 39.74 12.19
N ARG A 242 0.56 39.77 12.30
CA ARG A 242 1.41 40.49 11.33
C ARG A 242 1.57 39.82 9.95
N PHE A 243 1.05 38.57 9.74
CA PHE A 243 1.10 37.85 8.47
C PHE A 243 -0.26 37.24 8.13
N GLN A 244 -1.14 38.04 7.51
CA GLN A 244 -2.57 37.72 7.32
C GLN A 244 -2.89 36.64 6.26
N LEU A 245 -1.99 36.23 5.37
CA LEU A 245 -2.31 35.28 4.29
C LEU A 245 -2.26 33.79 4.68
N ALA A 246 -1.67 33.45 5.85
CA ALA A 246 -1.57 32.06 6.33
C ALA A 246 -2.60 31.67 7.41
N ASN A 247 -3.51 32.58 7.74
CA ASN A 247 -4.30 32.49 9.00
C ASN A 247 -5.57 31.63 8.96
N GLY A 248 -6.06 31.21 7.80
CA GLY A 248 -7.30 30.41 7.74
C GLY A 248 -7.21 29.08 8.47
N PHE A 249 -6.07 28.39 8.40
CA PHE A 249 -5.84 27.09 9.05
C PHE A 249 -5.61 27.19 10.58
N ASN A 250 -5.06 28.29 11.08
CA ASN A 250 -4.82 28.46 12.51
C ASN A 250 -6.12 28.71 13.29
N HIS A 251 -7.09 29.41 12.69
CA HIS A 251 -8.39 29.62 13.33
C HIS A 251 -9.19 28.31 13.53
N SER A 252 -9.14 27.39 12.57
CA SER A 252 -9.82 26.11 12.68
C SER A 252 -9.21 25.23 13.78
N LYS A 253 -7.88 25.22 13.93
CA LYS A 253 -7.19 24.47 14.98
C LYS A 253 -7.54 25.00 16.38
N LEU A 254 -7.49 26.30 16.59
CA LEU A 254 -7.86 26.93 17.86
C LEU A 254 -9.34 26.65 18.20
N LYS A 255 -10.24 26.81 17.23
CA LYS A 255 -11.66 26.48 17.40
C LYS A 255 -11.85 25.03 17.86
N ASN A 256 -11.15 24.09 17.22
CA ASN A 256 -11.24 22.67 17.56
C ASN A 256 -10.72 22.39 18.99
N ARG A 257 -9.62 23.04 19.44
CA ARG A 257 -9.11 22.95 20.82
C ARG A 257 -10.17 23.42 21.82
N ILE A 258 -10.72 24.63 21.63
CA ILE A 258 -11.75 25.19 22.52
C ILE A 258 -13.00 24.30 22.53
N THR A 259 -13.43 23.82 21.34
CA THR A 259 -14.58 22.90 21.25
C THR A 259 -14.33 21.60 22.03
N MET A 260 -13.09 21.04 21.96
CA MET A 260 -12.76 19.81 22.67
C MET A 260 -12.70 20.02 24.19
N MET A 261 -12.15 21.14 24.70
CA MET A 261 -12.12 21.47 26.10
C MET A 261 -13.54 21.59 26.72
N ASN A 262 -14.49 22.15 25.94
CA ASN A 262 -15.87 22.36 26.39
C ASN A 262 -16.79 21.15 26.18
N LYS A 263 -16.24 20.05 25.62
CA LYS A 263 -17.03 18.88 25.26
C LYS A 263 -17.36 18.03 26.48
N THR A 264 -18.64 17.62 26.61
CA THR A 264 -19.06 16.63 27.59
C THR A 264 -18.34 15.30 27.39
N LYS A 265 -17.93 14.66 28.49
CA LYS A 265 -17.20 13.39 28.42
C LYS A 265 -18.03 12.32 27.72
N THR A 266 -17.43 11.66 26.78
CA THR A 266 -18.06 10.60 25.99
C THR A 266 -18.40 9.39 26.85
N ASN A 267 -19.54 8.75 26.58
CA ASN A 267 -19.99 7.56 27.31
C ASN A 267 -18.91 6.44 27.21
N LYS A 268 -18.63 5.79 28.36
CA LYS A 268 -17.61 4.73 28.47
C LYS A 268 -17.83 3.56 27.52
N TRP A 269 -19.08 3.24 27.16
CA TRP A 269 -19.41 2.19 26.20
C TRP A 269 -18.90 2.45 24.79
N MET A 270 -18.68 3.71 24.43
CA MET A 270 -18.06 4.07 23.15
C MET A 270 -16.62 3.53 22.98
N ARG A 271 -15.99 3.06 24.06
CA ARG A 271 -14.70 2.36 23.98
C ARG A 271 -14.82 1.05 23.19
N LEU A 272 -15.97 0.39 23.17
CA LEU A 272 -16.19 -0.81 22.37
C LEU A 272 -16.11 -0.54 20.87
N ALA A 273 -16.40 0.68 20.43
CA ALA A 273 -16.26 1.05 19.02
C ALA A 273 -14.82 0.94 18.51
N TYR A 274 -13.81 1.03 19.39
CA TYR A 274 -12.41 0.85 19.00
C TYR A 274 -12.09 -0.60 18.61
N ILE A 275 -12.83 -1.57 19.14
CA ILE A 275 -12.69 -2.98 18.78
C ILE A 275 -13.08 -3.19 17.31
N LEU A 276 -13.99 -2.37 16.75
CA LEU A 276 -14.39 -2.43 15.34
C LEU A 276 -13.24 -2.08 14.37
N CYS A 277 -12.18 -1.42 14.85
CA CYS A 277 -11.00 -1.15 14.04
C CYS A 277 -10.33 -2.45 13.56
N VAL A 278 -10.31 -3.49 14.39
CA VAL A 278 -9.67 -4.78 14.08
C VAL A 278 -10.35 -5.49 12.90
N PRO A 279 -11.68 -5.77 12.94
CA PRO A 279 -12.34 -6.43 11.81
C PRO A 279 -12.33 -5.59 10.53
N VAL A 280 -12.35 -4.26 10.63
CA VAL A 280 -12.20 -3.38 9.46
C VAL A 280 -10.83 -3.55 8.81
N LEU A 281 -9.74 -3.59 9.59
CA LEU A 281 -8.40 -3.83 9.06
C LEU A 281 -8.24 -5.27 8.52
N ILE A 282 -8.80 -6.27 9.19
CA ILE A 282 -8.79 -7.65 8.71
C ILE A 282 -9.58 -7.77 7.40
N GLY A 283 -10.76 -7.16 7.31
CA GLY A 283 -11.57 -7.16 6.09
C GLY A 283 -10.83 -6.52 4.91
N THR A 284 -10.16 -5.38 5.12
CA THR A 284 -9.32 -4.76 4.07
C THR A 284 -8.11 -5.61 3.71
N MET A 285 -7.53 -6.32 4.68
CA MET A 285 -6.44 -7.25 4.44
C MET A 285 -6.90 -8.43 3.56
N CYS A 286 -8.05 -9.03 3.83
CA CYS A 286 -8.65 -10.07 2.98
C CYS A 286 -8.89 -9.54 1.56
N CYS A 287 -9.42 -8.32 1.41
CA CYS A 287 -9.64 -7.68 0.10
C CYS A 287 -8.35 -7.40 -0.67
N CYS A 288 -7.22 -7.22 0.01
CA CYS A 288 -5.90 -6.94 -0.59
C CYS A 288 -4.97 -8.15 -0.65
N SER A 289 -5.46 -9.35 -0.30
CA SER A 289 -4.65 -10.57 -0.31
C SER A 289 -4.34 -11.07 -1.72
N GLN A 290 -3.13 -11.58 -1.91
CA GLN A 290 -2.67 -12.16 -3.16
C GLN A 290 -2.91 -13.67 -3.19
N LYS A 291 -3.04 -14.23 -4.39
CA LYS A 291 -3.03 -15.68 -4.63
C LYS A 291 -1.68 -16.23 -4.19
N LYS A 292 -1.65 -17.04 -3.15
CA LYS A 292 -0.48 -17.83 -2.82
C LYS A 292 -0.40 -18.95 -3.86
N ASN A 293 0.60 -18.90 -4.74
CA ASN A 293 1.00 -20.09 -5.48
C ASN A 293 1.53 -21.09 -4.45
N GLY A 294 0.62 -21.84 -3.87
CA GLY A 294 0.99 -22.89 -2.95
C GLY A 294 1.42 -24.09 -3.77
N ASN A 295 2.70 -24.44 -3.66
CA ASN A 295 3.08 -25.83 -3.77
C ASN A 295 2.26 -26.60 -2.71
N LYS A 296 1.15 -27.19 -3.12
CA LYS A 296 0.50 -28.22 -2.32
C LYS A 296 1.23 -29.52 -2.62
N ASP A 297 2.00 -29.97 -1.66
CA ASP A 297 2.19 -31.41 -1.48
C ASP A 297 0.79 -32.02 -1.31
N VAL A 298 0.28 -32.60 -2.36
CA VAL A 298 -0.97 -33.33 -2.35
C VAL A 298 -0.66 -34.76 -1.89
N SER A 299 -0.84 -34.99 -0.59
CA SER A 299 -1.21 -36.33 -0.11
C SER A 299 -2.62 -36.62 -0.61
N SER A 300 -2.72 -37.66 -1.43
CA SER A 300 -3.97 -38.20 -2.00
C SER A 300 -5.01 -38.60 -0.93
N PRO A 301 -6.29 -38.50 -1.24
CA PRO A 301 -7.21 -39.58 -0.92
C PRO A 301 -7.73 -40.24 -2.20
N GLU A 302 -7.69 -41.56 -2.16
CA GLU A 302 -8.43 -42.46 -3.03
C GLU A 302 -9.94 -42.15 -3.08
N ILE A 303 -10.56 -42.27 -4.25
CA ILE A 303 -11.86 -42.91 -4.45
C ILE A 303 -12.15 -43.03 -5.97
N SER A 304 -12.13 -44.26 -6.41
CA SER A 304 -13.01 -45.11 -7.26
C SER A 304 -13.78 -44.49 -8.46
N GLN A 305 -13.48 -45.07 -9.64
CA GLN A 305 -14.37 -45.61 -10.71
C GLN A 305 -15.23 -44.62 -11.50
N GLU A 306 -15.35 -44.67 -12.75
CA GLU A 306 -15.06 -45.54 -13.93
C GLU A 306 -15.38 -44.72 -15.17
N THR A 307 -14.71 -44.73 -16.24
CA THR A 307 -14.90 -45.49 -17.48
C THR A 307 -14.01 -44.94 -18.60
N SER A 308 -13.08 -45.76 -19.00
CA SER A 308 -12.46 -46.06 -20.31
C SER A 308 -12.33 -44.94 -21.39
N ILE A 309 -11.22 -44.76 -22.07
CA ILE A 309 -10.16 -45.57 -22.76
C ILE A 309 -9.06 -44.60 -23.29
N PRO A 310 -7.87 -45.00 -23.81
CA PRO A 310 -6.62 -45.13 -23.10
C PRO A 310 -5.53 -44.19 -23.70
N ALA A 311 -4.51 -43.95 -22.99
CA ALA A 311 -3.10 -43.99 -23.35
C ALA A 311 -2.23 -42.95 -22.66
N ASN A 312 -1.39 -43.52 -21.93
CA ASN A 312 -0.09 -43.13 -21.37
C ASN A 312 -0.14 -42.59 -19.92
N VAL A 313 -0.01 -43.57 -19.05
CA VAL A 313 0.18 -43.42 -17.61
C VAL A 313 1.66 -43.17 -17.35
N GLY A 314 1.97 -42.08 -16.58
CA GLY A 314 3.11 -42.12 -15.70
C GLY A 314 4.27 -41.14 -15.97
N GLU A 315 4.22 -40.24 -16.95
CA GLU A 315 5.31 -39.27 -17.09
C GLU A 315 5.00 -37.99 -16.32
N LYS A 316 5.91 -37.60 -15.41
CA LYS A 316 5.84 -36.35 -14.68
C LYS A 316 5.90 -35.16 -15.67
N THR A 317 4.84 -34.37 -15.74
CA THR A 317 4.81 -33.15 -16.58
C THR A 317 5.63 -32.06 -15.90
N TYR A 318 6.55 -31.46 -16.64
CA TYR A 318 7.41 -30.37 -16.17
C TYR A 318 6.85 -29.02 -16.62
N SER A 319 7.12 -27.97 -15.83
CA SER A 319 6.84 -26.60 -16.26
C SER A 319 7.90 -26.14 -17.26
N TYR A 320 7.54 -25.19 -18.15
CA TYR A 320 8.45 -24.62 -19.14
C TYR A 320 9.75 -24.06 -18.54
N ASP A 321 9.72 -23.59 -17.29
CA ASP A 321 10.88 -23.04 -16.60
C ASP A 321 11.75 -24.10 -15.89
N GLU A 322 11.24 -25.33 -15.75
CA GLU A 322 11.91 -26.42 -15.03
C GLU A 322 12.76 -27.32 -15.94
N VAL A 323 12.70 -27.13 -17.26
CA VAL A 323 13.42 -27.97 -18.23
C VAL A 323 14.75 -27.35 -18.65
N GLU A 324 15.79 -28.18 -18.75
CA GLU A 324 17.14 -27.74 -19.20
C GLU A 324 17.16 -27.34 -20.69
N VAL A 325 16.47 -28.11 -21.51
CA VAL A 325 16.29 -27.82 -22.93
C VAL A 325 14.83 -27.57 -23.19
N LYS A 326 14.49 -26.35 -23.59
CA LYS A 326 13.11 -25.93 -23.85
C LYS A 326 12.55 -26.57 -25.10
N PRO A 327 11.26 -26.93 -25.16
CA PRO A 327 10.62 -27.39 -26.37
C PRO A 327 10.65 -26.29 -27.45
N THR A 328 10.90 -26.68 -28.69
CA THR A 328 10.95 -25.78 -29.86
C THR A 328 9.94 -26.18 -30.90
N PHE A 329 9.34 -25.19 -31.57
CA PHE A 329 8.38 -25.43 -32.64
C PHE A 329 9.15 -25.57 -33.99
N GLN A 330 9.19 -26.77 -34.55
CA GLN A 330 9.90 -27.08 -35.84
C GLN A 330 11.37 -26.62 -35.81
N GLY A 331 12.03 -26.63 -34.65
CA GLY A 331 13.43 -26.21 -34.51
C GLY A 331 13.63 -24.71 -34.32
N GLU A 332 12.55 -23.93 -34.32
CA GLU A 332 12.52 -22.50 -34.06
C GLU A 332 11.89 -22.20 -32.69
N ASP A 333 11.93 -20.93 -32.25
CA ASP A 333 11.41 -20.52 -30.95
C ASP A 333 9.86 -20.32 -30.92
N ALA A 334 9.35 -19.99 -29.74
CA ALA A 334 7.93 -19.77 -29.51
C ALA A 334 7.26 -18.75 -30.46
N ASN A 335 8.06 -17.88 -31.08
CA ASN A 335 7.58 -16.89 -32.05
C ASN A 335 7.15 -17.54 -33.38
N ALA A 336 7.80 -18.60 -33.79
CA ALA A 336 7.42 -19.37 -34.99
C ALA A 336 6.05 -20.01 -34.78
N PHE A 337 5.79 -20.54 -33.58
CA PHE A 337 4.48 -21.08 -33.22
C PHE A 337 3.38 -20.00 -33.22
N ALA A 338 3.66 -18.83 -32.69
CA ALA A 338 2.69 -17.70 -32.69
C ALA A 338 2.33 -17.29 -34.15
N LYS A 339 3.32 -17.22 -35.03
CA LYS A 339 3.10 -16.94 -36.47
C LYS A 339 2.26 -18.04 -37.13
N TRP A 340 2.59 -19.31 -36.86
CA TRP A 340 1.85 -20.45 -37.40
C TRP A 340 0.38 -20.41 -36.91
N VAL A 341 0.13 -20.21 -35.61
CA VAL A 341 -1.23 -20.10 -35.06
C VAL A 341 -2.02 -19.00 -35.76
N ASN A 342 -1.43 -17.81 -35.90
CA ASN A 342 -2.08 -16.68 -36.55
C ASN A 342 -2.40 -16.96 -38.05
N THR A 343 -1.67 -17.85 -38.70
CA THR A 343 -1.91 -18.24 -40.10
C THR A 343 -3.02 -19.30 -40.22
N GLN A 344 -3.14 -20.17 -39.22
CA GLN A 344 -4.10 -21.28 -39.20
C GLN A 344 -5.45 -20.92 -38.59
N MET A 345 -5.45 -19.89 -37.74
CA MET A 345 -6.63 -19.42 -37.02
C MET A 345 -7.64 -18.79 -37.97
N LYS A 346 -8.88 -19.26 -37.92
CA LYS A 346 -10.01 -18.68 -38.65
C LYS A 346 -10.92 -17.94 -37.71
N TYR A 347 -11.23 -16.68 -37.99
CA TYR A 347 -12.18 -15.95 -37.19
C TYR A 347 -13.58 -16.48 -37.46
N PRO A 348 -14.33 -17.01 -36.47
CA PRO A 348 -15.69 -17.50 -36.67
C PRO A 348 -16.61 -16.37 -37.16
N GLU A 349 -17.36 -16.62 -38.24
CA GLU A 349 -18.23 -15.59 -38.86
C GLU A 349 -19.27 -15.05 -37.89
N GLU A 350 -19.85 -15.91 -37.04
CA GLU A 350 -20.81 -15.47 -36.02
C GLU A 350 -20.20 -14.55 -34.97
N ALA A 351 -18.94 -14.79 -34.57
CA ALA A 351 -18.22 -13.91 -33.64
C ALA A 351 -17.88 -12.58 -34.30
N LYS A 352 -17.59 -12.59 -35.60
CA LYS A 352 -17.31 -11.41 -36.41
C LYS A 352 -18.54 -10.53 -36.59
N GLU A 353 -19.70 -11.14 -36.88
CA GLU A 353 -21.00 -10.42 -36.97
C GLU A 353 -21.42 -9.79 -35.65
N LYS A 354 -21.09 -10.45 -34.52
CA LYS A 354 -21.39 -9.95 -33.17
C LYS A 354 -20.34 -8.97 -32.64
N GLY A 355 -19.25 -8.72 -33.37
CA GLY A 355 -18.18 -7.83 -32.94
C GLY A 355 -17.43 -8.32 -31.68
N ILE A 356 -17.35 -9.64 -31.47
CA ILE A 356 -16.75 -10.23 -30.27
C ILE A 356 -15.23 -10.29 -30.45
N GLU A 357 -14.48 -9.47 -29.75
CA GLU A 357 -13.03 -9.44 -29.73
C GLU A 357 -12.50 -9.80 -28.32
N GLY A 358 -11.27 -10.31 -28.25
CA GLY A 358 -10.67 -10.55 -26.96
C GLY A 358 -9.47 -11.49 -26.98
N ARG A 359 -8.99 -11.81 -25.78
CA ARG A 359 -7.81 -12.64 -25.56
C ARG A 359 -8.22 -13.94 -24.87
N VAL A 360 -8.02 -15.06 -25.56
CA VAL A 360 -8.20 -16.41 -25.01
C VAL A 360 -6.84 -16.91 -24.53
N VAL A 361 -6.75 -17.43 -23.31
CA VAL A 361 -5.53 -18.00 -22.75
C VAL A 361 -5.73 -19.52 -22.64
N LEU A 362 -4.87 -20.28 -23.30
CA LEU A 362 -4.91 -21.73 -23.31
C LEU A 362 -3.66 -22.29 -22.58
N SER A 363 -3.84 -23.44 -21.96
CA SER A 363 -2.71 -24.30 -21.58
C SER A 363 -2.73 -25.57 -22.41
N PHE A 364 -1.55 -26.05 -22.77
CA PHE A 364 -1.38 -27.33 -23.44
C PHE A 364 -0.07 -28.00 -23.02
N THR A 365 0.06 -29.27 -23.23
CA THR A 365 1.27 -30.02 -22.93
C THR A 365 1.93 -30.50 -24.24
N VAL A 366 3.21 -30.22 -24.37
CA VAL A 366 4.04 -30.84 -25.40
C VAL A 366 4.54 -32.17 -24.84
N ALA A 367 4.04 -33.29 -25.35
CA ALA A 367 4.44 -34.61 -24.91
C ALA A 367 5.91 -34.89 -25.20
N SER A 368 6.50 -35.92 -24.58
CA SER A 368 7.83 -36.44 -24.86
C SER A 368 8.01 -36.87 -26.35
N THR A 369 6.91 -37.15 -27.05
CA THR A 369 6.86 -37.44 -28.49
C THR A 369 6.84 -36.18 -29.36
N GLY A 370 6.70 -34.99 -28.82
CA GLY A 370 6.54 -33.72 -29.53
C GLY A 370 5.10 -33.35 -29.91
N LYS A 371 4.11 -34.19 -29.63
CA LYS A 371 2.69 -33.88 -29.90
C LYS A 371 2.11 -32.96 -28.85
N VAL A 372 1.24 -32.06 -29.31
CA VAL A 372 0.41 -31.24 -28.40
C VAL A 372 -0.74 -32.05 -27.86
N CYS A 373 -0.94 -32.05 -26.54
CA CYS A 373 -2.01 -32.73 -25.85
C CYS A 373 -2.49 -31.87 -24.66
N ASP A 374 -3.60 -32.30 -24.03
CA ASP A 374 -4.18 -31.63 -22.86
C ASP A 374 -4.47 -30.14 -23.05
N VAL A 375 -5.01 -29.76 -24.21
CA VAL A 375 -5.38 -28.38 -24.48
C VAL A 375 -6.57 -27.96 -23.63
N LYS A 376 -6.41 -26.94 -22.82
CA LYS A 376 -7.43 -26.41 -21.92
C LYS A 376 -7.51 -24.89 -22.00
N VAL A 377 -8.71 -24.35 -22.02
CA VAL A 377 -8.93 -22.90 -21.91
C VAL A 377 -8.81 -22.50 -20.44
N LEU A 378 -7.77 -21.75 -20.11
CA LEU A 378 -7.59 -21.18 -18.77
C LEU A 378 -8.42 -19.91 -18.59
N ARG A 379 -8.56 -19.13 -19.66
CA ARG A 379 -9.38 -17.93 -19.69
C ARG A 379 -9.98 -17.77 -21.09
N GLY A 380 -11.29 -17.91 -21.17
CA GLY A 380 -12.07 -17.71 -22.39
C GLY A 380 -12.64 -16.30 -22.51
N VAL A 381 -13.18 -15.98 -23.67
CA VAL A 381 -13.89 -14.74 -23.98
C VAL A 381 -15.33 -15.05 -24.40
N ASP A 382 -15.48 -15.93 -25.36
CA ASP A 382 -16.77 -16.39 -25.90
C ASP A 382 -16.59 -17.83 -26.41
N PRO A 383 -17.58 -18.71 -26.24
CA PRO A 383 -17.49 -20.10 -26.67
C PRO A 383 -17.02 -20.30 -28.11
N LEU A 384 -17.44 -19.41 -29.03
CA LEU A 384 -17.06 -19.49 -30.43
C LEU A 384 -15.56 -19.24 -30.65
N LEU A 385 -14.98 -18.28 -29.90
CA LEU A 385 -13.56 -17.98 -29.98
C LEU A 385 -12.74 -19.03 -29.24
N ASP A 386 -13.26 -19.54 -28.13
CA ASP A 386 -12.59 -20.53 -27.28
C ASP A 386 -12.48 -21.89 -28.03
N GLU A 387 -13.54 -22.33 -28.72
CA GLU A 387 -13.54 -23.55 -29.53
C GLU A 387 -12.55 -23.45 -30.71
N GLU A 388 -12.52 -22.32 -31.42
CA GLU A 388 -11.56 -22.11 -32.52
C GLU A 388 -10.13 -22.08 -32.02
N ALA A 389 -9.88 -21.49 -30.84
CA ALA A 389 -8.57 -21.47 -30.23
C ALA A 389 -8.10 -22.87 -29.86
N VAL A 390 -8.95 -23.69 -29.25
CA VAL A 390 -8.67 -25.11 -28.93
C VAL A 390 -8.42 -25.90 -30.21
N ARG A 391 -9.32 -25.79 -31.21
CA ARG A 391 -9.19 -26.47 -32.52
C ARG A 391 -7.84 -26.17 -33.20
N THR A 392 -7.41 -24.90 -33.14
CA THR A 392 -6.15 -24.48 -33.77
C THR A 392 -4.95 -25.11 -33.06
N LEU A 393 -4.93 -25.18 -31.73
CA LEU A 393 -3.81 -25.77 -31.00
C LEU A 393 -3.78 -27.30 -31.09
N GLU A 394 -4.93 -27.97 -31.11
CA GLU A 394 -4.99 -29.45 -31.27
C GLU A 394 -4.46 -29.90 -32.65
N ASN A 395 -4.57 -29.06 -33.66
CA ASN A 395 -4.04 -29.33 -35.00
C ASN A 395 -2.58 -28.85 -35.22
N ALA A 396 -1.89 -28.49 -34.11
CA ALA A 396 -0.51 -28.03 -34.21
C ALA A 396 0.44 -29.15 -34.70
N PRO A 397 1.39 -28.83 -35.59
CA PRO A 397 2.48 -29.75 -35.98
C PRO A 397 3.32 -30.19 -34.78
N GLU A 398 4.05 -31.24 -34.95
CA GLU A 398 4.94 -31.79 -33.91
C GLU A 398 6.04 -30.80 -33.53
N TRP A 399 6.26 -30.69 -32.22
CA TRP A 399 7.32 -29.91 -31.61
C TRP A 399 8.54 -30.76 -31.35
N THR A 400 9.71 -30.15 -31.26
CA THR A 400 10.86 -30.80 -30.63
C THR A 400 10.64 -30.79 -29.11
N PRO A 401 10.57 -31.98 -28.43
CA PRO A 401 10.25 -32.05 -27.03
C PRO A 401 11.33 -31.42 -26.13
N GLY A 402 10.91 -30.94 -24.94
CA GLY A 402 11.85 -30.49 -23.91
C GLY A 402 12.65 -31.64 -23.32
N LYS A 403 13.84 -31.36 -22.77
CA LYS A 403 14.73 -32.36 -22.18
C LYS A 403 15.14 -31.98 -20.77
N VAL A 404 15.21 -33.00 -19.92
CA VAL A 404 15.80 -32.92 -18.56
C VAL A 404 16.78 -34.08 -18.45
N ASN A 405 18.02 -33.82 -18.07
CA ASN A 405 19.11 -34.81 -18.03
C ASN A 405 19.25 -35.60 -19.36
N GLY A 406 19.06 -34.95 -20.50
CA GLY A 406 19.15 -35.54 -21.83
C GLY A 406 17.94 -36.39 -22.25
N THR A 407 16.95 -36.63 -21.39
CA THR A 407 15.73 -37.42 -21.66
C THR A 407 14.60 -36.49 -22.07
N ALA A 408 13.84 -36.83 -23.13
CA ALA A 408 12.66 -36.09 -23.55
C ALA A 408 11.54 -36.23 -22.49
N VAL A 409 10.97 -35.09 -22.09
CA VAL A 409 9.93 -35.02 -21.05
C VAL A 409 8.74 -34.20 -21.52
N PRO A 410 7.52 -34.51 -21.00
CA PRO A 410 6.35 -33.69 -21.28
C PRO A 410 6.47 -32.33 -20.58
N VAL A 411 6.18 -31.23 -21.35
CA VAL A 411 6.30 -29.86 -20.86
C VAL A 411 4.98 -29.13 -21.03
N SER A 412 4.49 -28.54 -19.93
CA SER A 412 3.29 -27.70 -19.94
C SER A 412 3.62 -26.28 -20.42
N TYR A 413 2.77 -25.78 -21.31
CA TYR A 413 2.91 -24.47 -21.94
C TYR A 413 1.64 -23.64 -21.76
N VAL A 414 1.76 -22.33 -21.55
CA VAL A 414 0.62 -21.39 -21.52
C VAL A 414 0.76 -20.43 -22.70
N PHE A 415 -0.28 -20.36 -23.52
CA PHE A 415 -0.25 -19.57 -24.75
C PHE A 415 -1.46 -18.60 -24.81
N PRO A 416 -1.22 -17.29 -24.92
CA PRO A 416 -2.27 -16.31 -25.14
C PRO A 416 -2.55 -16.12 -26.63
N LEU A 417 -3.82 -16.13 -27.00
CA LEU A 417 -4.31 -15.98 -28.37
C LEU A 417 -5.23 -14.75 -28.43
N VAL A 418 -4.96 -13.84 -29.35
CA VAL A 418 -5.69 -12.58 -29.45
C VAL A 418 -6.54 -12.55 -30.70
N PHE A 419 -7.85 -12.38 -30.57
CA PHE A 419 -8.80 -12.19 -31.66
C PHE A 419 -9.12 -10.70 -31.79
N MET A 420 -8.80 -10.10 -32.94
CA MET A 420 -9.12 -8.71 -33.27
C MET A 420 -9.76 -8.64 -34.67
N LEU A 421 -10.81 -7.83 -34.79
CA LEU A 421 -11.44 -7.50 -36.06
C LEU A 421 -10.58 -6.42 -36.76
N LYS A 422 -10.29 -6.66 -38.03
CA LYS A 422 -9.59 -5.68 -38.87
C LYS A 422 -10.59 -4.75 -39.54
#